data_bd420391f409312aa213e752c9c36411
#
_entry.id   bd420391f409312aa213e752c9c36411
#
_cell.length_a   1.000
_cell.length_b   1.000
_cell.length_c   1.000
_cell.angle_alpha   90.00
_cell.angle_beta   90.00
_cell.angle_gamma   90.00
#
_symmetry.space_group_name_H-M   'P 1'
#
loop_
_entity.id
_entity.type
_entity.pdbx_description
1 polymer ?
#
loop_
_entity_poly.entity_id
_entity_poly.type
_entity_poly.pdbx_seq_one_letter_code
_entity_poly.pdbx_strand_id
1 'polypeptide(L)'
;MQKVLFDTNVLIDWLNAGKYSEFLFGRGLVKYLSAVVLLELEAGAFSAKDRRLIQQIAHGFEKAQRIVVPTVADWHEGGKLLRQLQQERNYNLSKTHSLAHDVLIALSARRIGAVVITQNSTDFEAIRQQRSFSLMIV
;
A
#
# COMPACT_ATOMS: atom_id res chain seq x y z
N MET A 1 -1.63 7.93 18.44
CA MET A 1 -1.39 8.58 17.13
C MET A 1 -1.90 7.69 16.01
N GLN A 2 -2.42 8.30 14.96
CA GLN A 2 -2.96 7.58 13.83
C GLN A 2 -1.84 6.93 13.02
N LYS A 3 -1.95 5.62 12.78
CA LYS A 3 -1.06 4.89 11.88
C LYS A 3 -1.57 5.02 10.45
N VAL A 4 -0.68 5.32 9.52
CA VAL A 4 -1.02 5.44 8.09
C VAL A 4 -0.04 4.64 7.24
N LEU A 5 -0.55 4.16 6.12
CA LEU A 5 0.21 3.40 5.15
C LEU A 5 -0.16 3.92 3.76
N PHE A 6 0.84 4.43 3.04
CA PHE A 6 0.60 5.04 1.73
C PHE A 6 0.71 4.00 0.62
N ASP A 7 -0.28 4.01 -0.28
CA ASP A 7 -0.19 3.23 -1.50
C ASP A 7 0.86 3.83 -2.45
N THR A 8 1.33 3.03 -3.37
CA THR A 8 2.40 3.40 -4.31
C THR A 8 2.08 4.68 -5.09
N ASN A 9 0.83 4.81 -5.58
CA ASN A 9 0.43 5.98 -6.38
C ASN A 9 0.58 7.31 -5.61
N VAL A 10 0.31 7.30 -4.31
CA VAL A 10 0.45 8.49 -3.46
C VAL A 10 1.94 8.87 -3.30
N LEU A 11 2.79 7.88 -3.06
CA LEU A 11 4.23 8.11 -2.93
C LEU A 11 4.86 8.56 -4.24
N ILE A 12 4.44 8.01 -5.37
CA ILE A 12 4.92 8.43 -6.70
C ILE A 12 4.57 9.89 -6.96
N ASP A 13 3.33 10.31 -6.68
CA ASP A 13 2.92 11.69 -6.88
C ASP A 13 3.65 12.66 -5.95
N TRP A 14 3.95 12.24 -4.74
CA TRP A 14 4.79 13.03 -3.85
C TRP A 14 6.21 13.18 -4.40
N LEU A 15 6.83 12.08 -4.85
CA LEU A 15 8.18 12.10 -5.40
C LEU A 15 8.28 12.97 -6.66
N ASN A 16 7.28 12.89 -7.54
CA ASN A 16 7.29 13.60 -8.83
C ASN A 16 6.84 15.05 -8.74
N ALA A 17 5.87 15.37 -7.89
CA ALA A 17 5.22 16.68 -7.89
C ALA A 17 5.05 17.29 -6.49
N GLY A 18 5.55 16.67 -5.45
CA GLY A 18 5.43 17.15 -4.07
C GLY A 18 4.00 17.12 -3.52
N LYS A 19 3.09 16.39 -4.17
CA LYS A 19 1.71 16.25 -3.69
C LYS A 19 1.68 15.49 -2.37
N TYR A 20 0.67 15.78 -1.55
CA TYR A 20 0.41 15.10 -0.27
C TYR A 20 1.51 15.30 0.78
N SER A 21 2.33 16.37 0.66
CA SER A 21 3.39 16.66 1.64
C SER A 21 2.83 16.83 3.05
N GLU A 22 1.62 17.37 3.19
CA GLU A 22 0.96 17.54 4.49
C GLU A 22 0.68 16.21 5.19
N PHE A 23 0.41 15.14 4.45
CA PHE A 23 0.25 13.82 5.03
C PHE A 23 1.59 13.19 5.40
N LEU A 24 2.59 13.35 4.50
CA LEU A 24 3.90 12.72 4.67
C LEU A 24 4.72 13.38 5.79
N PHE A 25 4.58 14.68 5.96
CA PHE A 25 5.30 15.43 6.99
C PHE A 25 4.39 15.90 8.12
N GLY A 26 3.10 15.54 8.10
CA GLY A 26 2.13 15.93 9.11
C GLY A 26 2.47 15.39 10.49
N ARG A 27 2.21 16.18 11.52
CA ARG A 27 2.36 15.77 12.92
C ARG A 27 1.16 14.89 13.32
N GLY A 28 1.39 13.99 14.27
CA GLY A 28 0.33 13.13 14.79
C GLY A 28 0.10 11.88 13.97
N LEU A 29 0.84 11.69 12.88
CA LEU A 29 0.77 10.50 12.05
C LEU A 29 1.99 9.61 12.26
N VAL A 30 1.75 8.31 12.43
CA VAL A 30 2.81 7.29 12.43
C VAL A 30 2.79 6.61 11.07
N LYS A 31 3.82 6.86 10.27
CA LYS A 31 3.89 6.42 8.89
C LYS A 31 4.60 5.08 8.77
N TYR A 32 4.01 4.19 7.98
CA TYR A 32 4.57 2.88 7.68
C TYR A 32 4.74 2.72 6.18
N LEU A 33 5.76 1.99 5.78
CA LEU A 33 5.99 1.56 4.40
C LEU A 33 5.67 0.08 4.27
N SER A 34 4.79 -0.26 3.34
CA SER A 34 4.54 -1.67 3.01
C SER A 34 5.69 -2.23 2.17
N ALA A 35 6.13 -3.44 2.49
CA ALA A 35 7.10 -4.16 1.66
C ALA A 35 6.57 -4.38 0.24
N VAL A 36 5.25 -4.51 0.06
CA VAL A 36 4.62 -4.62 -1.26
C VAL A 36 4.77 -3.31 -2.04
N VAL A 37 4.55 -2.17 -1.37
CA VAL A 37 4.75 -0.84 -1.98
C VAL A 37 6.23 -0.64 -2.33
N LEU A 38 7.14 -1.06 -1.47
CA LEU A 38 8.58 -1.00 -1.75
C LEU A 38 8.94 -1.77 -3.02
N LEU A 39 8.39 -2.98 -3.18
CA LEU A 39 8.57 -3.78 -4.40
C LEU A 39 8.11 -3.01 -5.64
N GLU A 40 6.94 -2.39 -5.58
CA GLU A 40 6.39 -1.63 -6.71
C GLU A 40 7.23 -0.38 -7.04
N LEU A 41 7.68 0.35 -6.01
CA LEU A 41 8.55 1.51 -6.18
C LEU A 41 9.88 1.11 -6.85
N GLU A 42 10.50 0.04 -6.37
CA GLU A 42 11.76 -0.46 -6.93
C GLU A 42 11.56 -0.92 -8.38
N ALA A 43 10.46 -1.61 -8.67
CA ALA A 43 10.17 -2.11 -10.02
C ALA A 43 10.00 -0.97 -11.03
N GLY A 44 9.54 0.21 -10.59
CA GLY A 44 9.34 1.38 -11.45
C GLY A 44 10.52 2.36 -11.46
N ALA A 45 11.59 2.10 -10.73
CA ALA A 45 12.72 3.02 -10.60
C ALA A 45 13.75 2.84 -11.71
N PHE A 46 13.47 3.42 -12.88
CA PHE A 46 14.31 3.25 -14.06
C PHE A 46 15.52 4.20 -14.12
N SER A 47 15.52 5.30 -13.36
CA SER A 47 16.65 6.24 -13.32
C SER A 47 17.50 6.05 -12.07
N ALA A 48 18.77 6.44 -12.16
CA ALA A 48 19.66 6.40 -11.00
C ALA A 48 19.19 7.34 -9.90
N LYS A 49 18.58 8.46 -10.25
CA LYS A 49 18.00 9.42 -9.30
C LYS A 49 16.85 8.78 -8.52
N ASP A 50 15.93 8.12 -9.21
CA ASP A 50 14.79 7.47 -8.58
C ASP A 50 15.24 6.35 -7.65
N ARG A 51 16.20 5.54 -8.08
CA ARG A 51 16.74 4.46 -7.24
C ARG A 51 17.35 5.00 -5.95
N ARG A 52 18.08 6.11 -6.02
CA ARG A 52 18.66 6.72 -4.81
C ARG A 52 17.59 7.25 -3.85
N LEU A 53 16.57 7.91 -4.40
CA LEU A 53 15.46 8.41 -3.58
C LEU A 53 14.73 7.29 -2.87
N ILE A 54 14.44 6.19 -3.56
CA ILE A 54 13.77 5.03 -2.99
C ILE A 54 14.64 4.38 -1.90
N GLN A 55 15.95 4.26 -2.14
CA GLN A 55 16.87 3.74 -1.13
C GLN A 55 16.87 4.59 0.14
N GLN A 56 16.84 5.92 0.00
CA GLN A 56 16.77 6.83 1.15
C GLN A 56 15.48 6.67 1.93
N ILE A 57 14.36 6.57 1.22
CA ILE A 57 13.05 6.37 1.84
C ILE A 57 13.03 5.03 2.59
N ALA A 58 13.41 3.96 1.93
CA ALA A 58 13.42 2.62 2.52
C ALA A 58 14.33 2.56 3.75
N HIS A 59 15.51 3.16 3.67
CA HIS A 59 16.46 3.20 4.79
C HIS A 59 15.85 3.91 6.00
N GLY A 60 15.15 5.04 5.79
CA GLY A 60 14.49 5.76 6.86
C GLY A 60 13.43 4.94 7.58
N PHE A 61 12.58 4.23 6.82
CA PHE A 61 11.55 3.36 7.39
C PHE A 61 12.15 2.13 8.08
N GLU A 62 13.19 1.53 7.50
CA GLU A 62 13.91 0.41 8.11
C GLU A 62 14.50 0.81 9.45
N LYS A 63 15.22 1.92 9.48
CA LYS A 63 15.84 2.43 10.70
C LYS A 63 14.79 2.71 11.79
N ALA A 64 13.63 3.20 11.41
CA ALA A 64 12.52 3.45 12.33
C ALA A 64 11.75 2.17 12.69
N GLN A 65 12.06 1.02 12.10
CA GLN A 65 11.35 -0.24 12.26
C GLN A 65 9.87 -0.12 11.87
N ARG A 66 9.62 0.56 10.74
CA ARG A 66 8.26 0.83 10.25
C ARG A 66 8.04 0.32 8.84
N ILE A 67 8.67 -0.79 8.48
CA ILE A 67 8.34 -1.53 7.25
C ILE A 67 7.41 -2.67 7.64
N VAL A 68 6.23 -2.70 7.00
CA VAL A 68 5.22 -3.74 7.24
C VAL A 68 5.36 -4.82 6.17
N VAL A 69 5.59 -6.05 6.62
CA VAL A 69 5.72 -7.22 5.75
C VAL A 69 4.49 -8.10 5.94
N PRO A 70 3.79 -8.53 4.86
CA PRO A 70 2.68 -9.44 4.98
C PRO A 70 3.11 -10.75 5.67
N THR A 71 2.30 -11.19 6.64
CA THR A 71 2.53 -12.46 7.32
C THR A 71 2.05 -13.63 6.47
N VAL A 72 2.41 -14.85 6.85
CA VAL A 72 1.87 -16.06 6.20
C VAL A 72 0.34 -16.05 6.25
N ALA A 73 -0.24 -15.63 7.38
CA ALA A 73 -1.69 -15.50 7.52
C ALA A 73 -2.27 -14.49 6.54
N ASP A 74 -1.59 -13.36 6.31
CA ASP A 74 -2.00 -12.35 5.30
C ASP A 74 -2.01 -12.97 3.89
N TRP A 75 -1.02 -13.78 3.56
CA TRP A 75 -0.96 -14.48 2.28
C TRP A 75 -2.14 -15.45 2.10
N HIS A 76 -2.46 -16.25 3.13
CA HIS A 76 -3.61 -17.17 3.10
C HIS A 76 -4.93 -16.41 2.93
N GLU A 77 -5.16 -15.40 3.75
CA GLU A 77 -6.38 -14.57 3.67
C GLU A 77 -6.46 -13.83 2.34
N GLY A 78 -5.31 -13.36 1.84
CA GLY A 78 -5.22 -12.71 0.54
C GLY A 78 -5.69 -13.60 -0.60
N GLY A 79 -5.28 -14.86 -0.59
CA GLY A 79 -5.73 -15.85 -1.58
C GLY A 79 -7.24 -16.07 -1.54
N LYS A 80 -7.80 -16.16 -0.33
CA LYS A 80 -9.26 -16.30 -0.14
C LYS A 80 -10.01 -15.07 -0.66
N LEU A 81 -9.53 -13.87 -0.34
CA LEU A 81 -10.13 -12.63 -0.83
C LEU A 81 -10.08 -12.51 -2.35
N LEU A 82 -8.95 -12.87 -2.96
CA LEU A 82 -8.81 -12.87 -4.42
C LEU A 82 -9.80 -13.81 -5.07
N ARG A 83 -10.00 -14.99 -4.49
CA ARG A 83 -11.01 -15.94 -4.99
C ARG A 83 -12.42 -15.36 -4.91
N GLN A 84 -12.77 -14.73 -3.77
CA GLN A 84 -14.09 -14.10 -3.59
C GLN A 84 -14.32 -12.97 -4.59
N LEU A 85 -13.32 -12.12 -4.82
CA LEU A 85 -13.42 -11.01 -5.76
C LEU A 85 -13.62 -11.50 -7.19
N GLN A 86 -12.95 -12.60 -7.57
CA GLN A 86 -13.16 -13.21 -8.89
C GLN A 86 -14.56 -13.79 -9.03
N GLN A 87 -15.09 -14.45 -8.00
CA GLN A 87 -16.40 -15.09 -8.03
C GLN A 87 -17.55 -14.09 -7.93
N GLU A 88 -17.43 -13.10 -7.05
CA GLU A 88 -18.53 -12.20 -6.70
C GLU A 88 -18.53 -10.89 -7.49
N ARG A 89 -17.36 -10.46 -7.99
CA ARG A 89 -17.21 -9.17 -8.65
C ARG A 89 -16.58 -9.25 -10.04
N ASN A 90 -16.44 -10.45 -10.56
CA ASN A 90 -15.91 -10.69 -11.91
C ASN A 90 -14.51 -10.12 -12.16
N TYR A 91 -13.70 -9.98 -11.12
CA TYR A 91 -12.30 -9.60 -11.30
C TYR A 91 -11.56 -10.68 -12.07
N ASN A 92 -10.67 -10.24 -12.96
CA ASN A 92 -9.81 -11.12 -13.74
C ASN A 92 -8.36 -10.80 -13.39
N LEU A 93 -7.69 -11.71 -12.68
CA LEU A 93 -6.32 -11.50 -12.20
C LEU A 93 -5.31 -11.31 -13.34
N SER A 94 -5.60 -11.85 -14.53
CA SER A 94 -4.72 -11.64 -15.69
C SER A 94 -4.83 -10.22 -16.26
N LYS A 95 -5.91 -9.51 -16.00
CA LYS A 95 -6.13 -8.12 -16.43
C LYS A 95 -5.90 -7.10 -15.31
N THR A 96 -6.13 -7.50 -14.06
CA THR A 96 -5.94 -6.63 -12.88
C THR A 96 -4.72 -7.12 -12.11
N HIS A 97 -3.53 -6.84 -12.65
CA HIS A 97 -2.26 -7.35 -12.15
C HIS A 97 -1.93 -6.90 -10.73
N SER A 98 -2.35 -5.69 -10.36
CA SER A 98 -2.04 -5.11 -9.05
C SER A 98 -3.01 -5.53 -7.95
N LEU A 99 -4.08 -6.24 -8.26
CA LEU A 99 -5.12 -6.58 -7.27
C LEU A 99 -4.55 -7.42 -6.11
N ALA A 100 -3.67 -8.38 -6.42
CA ALA A 100 -3.02 -9.19 -5.39
C ALA A 100 -2.18 -8.33 -4.45
N HIS A 101 -1.46 -7.34 -4.99
CA HIS A 101 -0.69 -6.39 -4.19
C HIS A 101 -1.61 -5.55 -3.30
N ASP A 102 -2.70 -5.03 -3.85
CA ASP A 102 -3.67 -4.21 -3.11
C ASP A 102 -4.28 -4.99 -1.94
N VAL A 103 -4.63 -6.25 -2.16
CA VAL A 103 -5.15 -7.12 -1.11
C VAL A 103 -4.12 -7.30 0.03
N LEU A 104 -2.86 -7.53 -0.30
CA LEU A 104 -1.80 -7.67 0.70
C LEU A 104 -1.54 -6.37 1.46
N ILE A 105 -1.60 -5.23 0.78
CA ILE A 105 -1.49 -3.91 1.41
C ILE A 105 -2.63 -3.72 2.42
N ALA A 106 -3.87 -3.99 2.00
CA ALA A 106 -5.05 -3.82 2.84
C ALA A 106 -5.01 -4.74 4.08
N LEU A 107 -4.66 -6.00 3.91
CA LEU A 107 -4.57 -6.96 5.02
C LEU A 107 -3.46 -6.59 6.01
N SER A 108 -2.31 -6.16 5.51
CA SER A 108 -1.22 -5.70 6.35
C SER A 108 -1.62 -4.47 7.18
N ALA A 109 -2.27 -3.51 6.53
CA ALA A 109 -2.77 -2.31 7.19
C ALA A 109 -3.82 -2.66 8.27
N ARG A 110 -4.75 -3.57 7.96
CA ARG A 110 -5.75 -4.05 8.88
C ARG A 110 -5.12 -4.65 10.14
N ARG A 111 -4.09 -5.47 9.95
CA ARG A 111 -3.40 -6.15 11.05
C ARG A 111 -2.75 -5.18 12.03
N ILE A 112 -2.15 -4.10 11.52
CA ILE A 112 -1.48 -3.11 12.38
C ILE A 112 -2.39 -1.94 12.79
N GLY A 113 -3.63 -1.90 12.33
CA GLY A 113 -4.57 -0.81 12.64
C GLY A 113 -4.24 0.49 11.93
N ALA A 114 -3.66 0.44 10.73
CA ALA A 114 -3.33 1.61 9.94
C ALA A 114 -4.40 1.96 8.93
N VAL A 115 -4.49 3.24 8.57
CA VAL A 115 -5.32 3.72 7.47
C VAL A 115 -4.54 3.60 6.17
N VAL A 116 -5.11 2.95 5.16
CA VAL A 116 -4.54 2.95 3.80
C VAL A 116 -4.93 4.27 3.13
N ILE A 117 -3.94 5.01 2.64
CA ILE A 117 -4.14 6.24 1.88
C ILE A 117 -3.80 5.95 0.42
N THR A 118 -4.79 6.07 -0.47
CA THR A 118 -4.66 5.67 -1.87
C THR A 118 -5.51 6.55 -2.79
N GLN A 119 -5.14 6.58 -4.07
CA GLN A 119 -5.96 7.16 -5.14
C GLN A 119 -6.87 6.12 -5.80
N ASN A 120 -6.62 4.82 -5.57
CA ASN A 120 -7.35 3.72 -6.20
C ASN A 120 -8.60 3.38 -5.40
N SER A 121 -9.70 4.12 -5.63
CA SER A 121 -10.96 3.88 -4.94
C SER A 121 -11.61 2.56 -5.32
N THR A 122 -11.60 2.22 -6.61
CA THR A 122 -12.35 1.07 -7.15
C THR A 122 -11.92 -0.24 -6.49
N ASP A 123 -10.64 -0.56 -6.53
CA ASP A 123 -10.14 -1.84 -6.03
C ASP A 123 -10.15 -1.90 -4.50
N PHE A 124 -9.72 -0.83 -3.83
CA PHE A 124 -9.70 -0.83 -2.36
C PHE A 124 -11.10 -0.81 -1.75
N GLU A 125 -12.07 -0.17 -2.38
CA GLU A 125 -13.47 -0.24 -1.91
C GLU A 125 -14.04 -1.66 -2.08
N ALA A 126 -13.73 -2.33 -3.18
CA ALA A 126 -14.15 -3.72 -3.40
C ALA A 126 -13.54 -4.66 -2.35
N ILE A 127 -12.26 -4.47 -2.03
CA ILE A 127 -11.58 -5.25 -0.98
C ILE A 127 -12.23 -4.98 0.37
N ARG A 128 -12.51 -3.70 0.70
CA ARG A 128 -13.10 -3.30 1.98
C ARG A 128 -14.46 -3.94 2.22
N GLN A 129 -15.24 -4.14 1.18
CA GLN A 129 -16.55 -4.79 1.32
C GLN A 129 -16.44 -6.27 1.68
N GLN A 130 -15.34 -6.93 1.32
CA GLN A 130 -15.09 -8.33 1.68
C GLN A 130 -14.41 -8.46 3.05
N ARG A 131 -13.54 -7.53 3.38
CA ARG A 131 -12.81 -7.52 4.65
C ARG A 131 -12.58 -6.08 5.08
N SER A 132 -13.14 -5.68 6.21
CA SER A 132 -13.07 -4.30 6.68
C SER A 132 -11.65 -3.88 7.05
N PHE A 133 -11.30 -2.67 6.68
CA PHE A 133 -10.08 -1.97 7.08
C PHE A 133 -10.29 -0.47 6.93
N SER A 134 -9.40 0.34 7.48
CA SER A 134 -9.50 1.79 7.41
C SER A 134 -8.92 2.31 6.09
N LEU A 135 -9.68 3.14 5.40
CA LEU A 135 -9.35 3.60 4.04
C LEU A 135 -9.60 5.10 3.91
N MET A 136 -8.66 5.80 3.28
CA MET A 136 -8.80 7.20 2.90
C MET A 136 -8.45 7.33 1.43
N ILE A 137 -9.41 7.79 0.63
CA ILE A 137 -9.21 8.06 -0.80
C ILE A 137 -8.79 9.54 -0.97
N VAL A 138 -7.72 9.77 -1.70
CA VAL A 138 -7.18 11.11 -1.95
C VAL A 138 -7.13 11.48 -3.42
#